data_9a9b3098812b1a0064555392a52e532d
#
_entry.id   9a9b3098812b1a0064555392a52e532d
#
_cell.length_a   1.000
_cell.length_b   1.000
_cell.length_c   1.000
_cell.angle_alpha   90.00
_cell.angle_beta   90.00
_cell.angle_gamma   90.00
#
_symmetry.space_group_name_H-M   'P 1'
#
loop_
_entity.id
_entity.type
_entity.pdbx_description
1 polymer ?
#
loop_
_entity_poly.entity_id
_entity_poly.type
_entity_poly.pdbx_seq_one_letter_code
_entity_poly.pdbx_strand_id
1 'polypeptide(L)'
;MKNIYAPEGGETGRRRREILALVGQGGVRSQEELQRRLRRRGIAVAQPTLSRDLKTLGLAKTPTGYVTTPAGAFVPAETRRSALERTVGEFVLSVRAAASLVVIRTPPAGAHPLARVLDEALLPEVVGTIAGDDTVFVAATGPAAARLLERRLRAPLAARKGA
;
A
#
# COMPACT_ATOMS: atom_id res chain seq x y z
N MET A 1 -18.17 -9.15 6.88
CA MET A 1 -16.79 -8.59 6.82
C MET A 1 -16.72 -7.44 7.79
N LYS A 2 -15.98 -7.57 8.91
CA LYS A 2 -15.77 -6.45 9.85
C LYS A 2 -14.83 -5.44 9.21
N ASN A 3 -15.28 -4.20 9.09
CA ASN A 3 -14.47 -3.08 8.61
C ASN A 3 -13.35 -2.82 9.63
N ILE A 4 -12.11 -3.18 9.30
CA ILE A 4 -10.91 -3.03 10.14
C ILE A 4 -10.53 -1.56 10.38
N TYR A 5 -11.24 -0.61 9.81
CA TYR A 5 -11.09 0.84 9.99
C TYR A 5 -12.18 1.46 10.86
N ALA A 6 -12.72 0.73 11.84
CA ALA A 6 -13.52 1.39 12.86
C ALA A 6 -12.58 2.29 13.69
N PRO A 7 -12.71 3.61 13.64
CA PRO A 7 -11.85 4.50 14.42
C PRO A 7 -12.11 4.24 15.90
N GLU A 8 -11.02 4.06 16.63
CA GLU A 8 -11.01 3.87 18.08
C GLU A 8 -11.89 4.91 18.81
N GLY A 9 -12.51 4.53 19.92
CA GLY A 9 -13.32 5.45 20.74
C GLY A 9 -12.46 6.62 21.26
N GLY A 10 -13.10 7.78 21.52
CA GLY A 10 -12.45 8.99 22.01
C GLY A 10 -12.32 10.11 20.97
N GLU A 11 -11.61 11.17 21.35
CA GLU A 11 -11.48 12.40 20.56
C GLU A 11 -10.79 12.16 19.19
N THR A 12 -9.79 11.27 19.15
CA THR A 12 -9.10 10.86 17.93
C THR A 12 -10.04 10.12 16.98
N GLY A 13 -10.84 9.20 17.48
CA GLY A 13 -11.82 8.47 16.67
C GLY A 13 -12.92 9.38 16.12
N ARG A 14 -13.43 10.32 16.94
CA ARG A 14 -14.38 11.34 16.49
C ARG A 14 -13.78 12.19 15.37
N ARG A 15 -12.56 12.68 15.54
CA ARG A 15 -11.86 13.51 14.55
C ARG A 15 -11.67 12.78 13.23
N ARG A 16 -11.21 11.52 13.26
CA ARG A 16 -10.98 10.71 12.06
C ARG A 16 -12.27 10.42 11.30
N ARG A 17 -13.39 10.14 11.99
CA ARG A 17 -14.71 9.99 11.35
C ARG A 17 -15.13 11.26 10.62
N GLU A 18 -14.96 12.43 11.26
CA GLU A 18 -15.31 13.71 10.64
C GLU A 18 -14.42 14.07 9.43
N ILE A 19 -13.13 13.71 9.48
CA ILE A 19 -12.23 13.84 8.32
C ILE A 19 -12.76 13.02 7.14
N LEU A 20 -13.10 11.74 7.36
CA LEU A 20 -13.63 10.86 6.33
C LEU A 20 -14.96 11.38 5.77
N ALA A 21 -15.86 11.86 6.63
CA ALA A 21 -17.14 12.42 6.23
C ALA A 21 -16.97 13.69 5.36
N LEU A 22 -16.07 14.60 5.74
CA LEU A 22 -15.79 15.82 4.99
C LEU A 22 -15.14 15.55 3.63
N VAL A 23 -14.20 14.59 3.58
CA VAL A 23 -13.56 14.19 2.32
C VAL A 23 -14.54 13.45 1.42
N GLY A 24 -15.39 12.58 1.98
CA GLY A 24 -16.42 11.85 1.23
C GLY A 24 -17.48 12.76 0.60
N GLN A 25 -17.76 13.92 1.19
CA GLN A 25 -18.63 14.96 0.61
C GLN A 25 -17.98 15.69 -0.57
N GLY A 26 -16.68 15.50 -0.77
CA GLY A 26 -15.90 16.12 -1.84
C GLY A 26 -15.55 17.60 -1.59
N GLY A 27 -14.77 18.18 -2.51
CA GLY A 27 -14.45 19.60 -2.51
C GLY A 27 -13.44 20.06 -1.47
N VAL A 28 -12.76 19.17 -0.75
CA VAL A 28 -11.67 19.52 0.16
C VAL A 28 -10.35 19.55 -0.62
N ARG A 29 -9.87 20.73 -0.95
CA ARG A 29 -8.69 20.91 -1.82
C ARG A 29 -7.37 21.10 -1.08
N SER A 30 -7.40 21.47 0.22
CA SER A 30 -6.19 21.67 1.01
C SER A 30 -6.35 21.25 2.47
N GLN A 31 -5.21 21.08 3.18
CA GLN A 31 -5.23 20.78 4.61
C GLN A 31 -5.80 21.96 5.42
N GLU A 32 -5.53 23.19 5.01
CA GLU A 32 -6.04 24.38 5.65
C GLU A 32 -7.58 24.45 5.51
N GLU A 33 -8.10 24.09 4.35
CA GLU A 33 -9.54 24.01 4.13
C GLU A 33 -10.17 22.93 5.01
N LEU A 34 -9.57 21.74 5.06
CA LEU A 34 -10.02 20.65 5.94
C LEU A 34 -10.00 21.07 7.41
N GLN A 35 -8.93 21.73 7.84
CA GLN A 35 -8.80 22.25 9.20
C GLN A 35 -9.88 23.29 9.54
N ARG A 36 -10.20 24.20 8.59
CA ARG A 36 -11.29 25.17 8.77
C ARG A 36 -12.66 24.48 8.88
N ARG A 37 -12.93 23.46 8.04
CA ARG A 37 -14.19 22.70 8.08
C ARG A 37 -14.33 21.90 9.37
N LEU A 38 -13.26 21.28 9.87
CA LEU A 38 -13.23 20.58 11.16
C LEU A 38 -13.49 21.54 12.32
N ARG A 39 -12.87 22.72 12.30
CA ARG A 39 -13.07 23.75 13.32
C ARG A 39 -14.53 24.22 13.39
N ARG A 40 -15.23 24.35 12.25
CA ARG A 40 -16.67 24.66 12.20
C ARG A 40 -17.54 23.58 12.83
N ARG A 41 -17.03 22.34 12.90
CA ARG A 41 -17.68 21.18 13.58
C ARG A 41 -17.22 21.00 15.02
N GLY A 42 -16.54 21.99 15.60
CA GLY A 42 -16.05 21.97 16.97
C GLY A 42 -14.83 21.08 17.19
N ILE A 43 -14.08 20.78 16.11
CA ILE A 43 -12.87 19.97 16.19
C ILE A 43 -11.65 20.84 15.83
N ALA A 44 -10.92 21.27 16.87
CA ALA A 44 -9.65 21.95 16.70
C ALA A 44 -8.53 20.90 16.56
N VAL A 45 -7.74 21.01 15.50
CA VAL A 45 -6.61 20.09 15.25
C VAL A 45 -5.41 20.87 14.73
N ALA A 46 -4.23 20.57 15.27
CA ALA A 46 -2.97 21.13 14.77
C ALA A 46 -2.58 20.49 13.43
N GLN A 47 -1.94 21.24 12.56
CA GLN A 47 -1.53 20.77 11.22
C GLN A 47 -0.68 19.49 11.25
N PRO A 48 0.32 19.29 12.15
CA PRO A 48 1.06 18.02 12.21
C PRO A 48 0.19 16.82 12.57
N THR A 49 -0.81 17.01 13.45
CA THR A 49 -1.77 15.97 13.84
C THR A 49 -2.69 15.63 12.68
N LEU A 50 -3.22 16.65 11.98
CA LEU A 50 -4.04 16.46 10.79
C LEU A 50 -3.28 15.71 9.69
N SER A 51 -2.02 16.07 9.44
CA SER A 51 -1.17 15.39 8.46
C SER A 51 -0.95 13.90 8.79
N ARG A 52 -0.76 13.56 10.08
CA ARG A 52 -0.67 12.16 10.53
C ARG A 52 -1.99 11.42 10.37
N ASP A 53 -3.11 12.05 10.73
CA ASP A 53 -4.43 11.43 10.56
C ASP A 53 -4.74 11.17 9.09
N LEU A 54 -4.44 12.09 8.17
CA LEU A 54 -4.61 11.89 6.73
C LEU A 54 -3.83 10.68 6.23
N LYS A 55 -2.56 10.53 6.66
CA LYS A 55 -1.74 9.37 6.32
C LYS A 55 -2.32 8.08 6.89
N THR A 56 -2.74 8.09 8.16
CA THR A 56 -3.33 6.91 8.82
C THR A 56 -4.64 6.49 8.16
N LEU A 57 -5.43 7.45 7.68
CA LEU A 57 -6.70 7.22 6.98
C LEU A 57 -6.53 6.88 5.50
N GLY A 58 -5.30 6.83 4.99
CA GLY A 58 -5.05 6.56 3.58
C GLY A 58 -5.63 7.63 2.65
N LEU A 59 -5.63 8.90 3.07
CA LEU A 59 -6.15 10.00 2.28
C LEU A 59 -5.03 10.62 1.44
N ALA A 60 -5.20 10.61 0.12
CA ALA A 60 -4.26 11.22 -0.82
C ALA A 60 -4.79 12.54 -1.38
N LYS A 61 -3.88 13.49 -1.61
CA LYS A 61 -4.18 14.74 -2.29
C LYS A 61 -4.12 14.53 -3.80
N THR A 62 -5.20 14.88 -4.50
CA THR A 62 -5.27 14.92 -5.97
C THR A 62 -5.44 16.36 -6.44
N PRO A 63 -5.32 16.65 -7.76
CA PRO A 63 -5.62 17.97 -8.30
C PRO A 63 -7.05 18.46 -8.00
N THR A 64 -7.99 17.54 -7.83
CA THR A 64 -9.41 17.83 -7.53
C THR A 64 -9.73 17.89 -6.04
N GLY A 65 -8.78 17.52 -5.16
CA GLY A 65 -8.97 17.55 -3.70
C GLY A 65 -8.46 16.29 -3.01
N TYR A 66 -8.82 16.12 -1.72
CA TYR A 66 -8.55 14.89 -0.99
C TYR A 66 -9.57 13.81 -1.35
N VAL A 67 -9.08 12.62 -1.59
CA VAL A 67 -9.90 11.43 -1.82
C VAL A 67 -9.51 10.34 -0.82
N THR A 68 -10.49 9.56 -0.36
CA THR A 68 -10.20 8.30 0.32
C THR A 68 -9.57 7.37 -0.69
N THR A 69 -8.30 7.09 -0.47
CA THR A 69 -7.71 5.95 -1.15
C THR A 69 -8.02 4.73 -0.29
N PRO A 70 -8.64 3.66 -0.82
CA PRO A 70 -8.47 2.35 -0.23
C PRO A 70 -6.98 2.17 0.01
N ALA A 71 -6.56 1.61 1.15
CA ALA A 71 -5.15 1.43 1.46
C ALA A 71 -4.45 0.85 0.22
N GLY A 72 -3.64 1.67 -0.46
CA GLY A 72 -2.97 1.31 -1.72
C GLY A 72 -3.53 1.92 -3.02
N ALA A 73 -4.57 2.75 -3.03
CA ALA A 73 -5.15 3.24 -4.28
C ALA A 73 -4.91 4.73 -4.54
N PHE A 74 -4.03 5.04 -5.26
CA PHE A 74 -3.76 5.90 -6.40
C PHE A 74 -2.27 6.22 -6.52
N VAL A 75 -1.46 5.20 -6.38
CA VAL A 75 -0.18 5.20 -7.10
C VAL A 75 -0.56 4.76 -8.52
N PRO A 76 -0.27 5.53 -9.58
CA PRO A 76 -0.51 5.10 -10.95
C PRO A 76 0.05 3.70 -11.18
N ALA A 77 -0.62 2.87 -11.98
CA ALA A 77 -0.20 1.48 -12.22
C ALA A 77 1.27 1.40 -12.68
N GLU A 78 1.70 2.35 -13.50
CA GLU A 78 3.10 2.51 -13.95
C GLU A 78 4.06 2.76 -12.79
N THR A 79 3.70 3.62 -11.84
CA THR A 79 4.54 3.92 -10.67
C THR A 79 4.66 2.70 -9.76
N ARG A 80 3.54 1.94 -9.56
CA ARG A 80 3.55 0.68 -8.80
C ARG A 80 4.42 -0.37 -9.47
N ARG A 81 4.29 -0.49 -10.81
CA ARG A 81 5.09 -1.40 -11.61
C ARG A 81 6.58 -1.06 -11.53
N SER A 82 6.95 0.20 -11.73
CA SER A 82 8.34 0.66 -11.65
C SER A 82 8.92 0.48 -10.24
N ALA A 83 8.12 0.71 -9.18
CA ALA A 83 8.53 0.46 -7.81
C ALA A 83 8.79 -1.04 -7.58
N LEU A 84 7.90 -1.91 -8.08
CA LEU A 84 8.08 -3.36 -7.99
C LEU A 84 9.33 -3.83 -8.73
N GLU A 85 9.52 -3.43 -9.99
CA GLU A 85 10.67 -3.80 -10.80
C GLU A 85 11.99 -3.39 -10.16
N ARG A 86 12.07 -2.17 -9.62
CA ARG A 86 13.25 -1.67 -8.89
C ARG A 86 13.52 -2.48 -7.63
N THR A 87 12.48 -2.69 -6.78
CA THR A 87 12.63 -3.42 -5.51
C THR A 87 12.96 -4.90 -5.75
N VAL A 88 12.37 -5.52 -6.77
CA VAL A 88 12.74 -6.88 -7.21
C VAL A 88 14.21 -6.91 -7.62
N GLY A 89 14.66 -5.97 -8.43
CA GLY A 89 16.06 -5.85 -8.84
C GLY A 89 17.01 -5.66 -7.65
N GLU A 90 16.61 -4.96 -6.61
CA GLU A 90 17.44 -4.66 -5.44
C GLU A 90 17.53 -5.84 -4.45
N PHE A 91 16.38 -6.47 -4.12
CA PHE A 91 16.29 -7.40 -3.00
C PHE A 91 16.16 -8.88 -3.41
N VAL A 92 15.70 -9.22 -4.61
CA VAL A 92 15.43 -10.62 -4.94
C VAL A 92 16.69 -11.37 -5.32
N LEU A 93 16.99 -12.44 -4.57
CA LEU A 93 18.07 -13.39 -4.86
C LEU A 93 17.56 -14.58 -5.68
N SER A 94 16.40 -15.11 -5.34
CA SER A 94 15.77 -16.21 -6.06
C SER A 94 14.26 -16.22 -5.89
N VAL A 95 13.56 -16.79 -6.88
CA VAL A 95 12.10 -16.97 -6.88
C VAL A 95 11.79 -18.39 -7.29
N ARG A 96 10.91 -19.09 -6.56
CA ARG A 96 10.44 -20.44 -6.89
C ARG A 96 8.95 -20.59 -6.60
N ALA A 97 8.19 -21.07 -7.58
CA ALA A 97 6.80 -21.47 -7.37
C ALA A 97 6.75 -22.90 -6.78
N ALA A 98 5.87 -23.10 -5.81
CA ALA A 98 5.56 -24.39 -5.20
C ALA A 98 4.03 -24.48 -5.02
N ALA A 99 3.37 -25.22 -5.87
CA ALA A 99 1.89 -25.25 -5.97
C ALA A 99 1.33 -23.83 -6.11
N SER A 100 0.51 -23.35 -5.16
CA SER A 100 -0.05 -22.00 -5.11
C SER A 100 0.79 -21.01 -4.29
N LEU A 101 1.98 -21.39 -3.83
CA LEU A 101 2.93 -20.52 -3.15
C LEU A 101 4.06 -20.10 -4.09
N VAL A 102 4.55 -18.89 -3.90
CA VAL A 102 5.84 -18.43 -4.43
C VAL A 102 6.74 -18.08 -3.28
N VAL A 103 7.92 -18.71 -3.26
CA VAL A 103 8.96 -18.48 -2.27
C VAL A 103 10.01 -17.56 -2.87
N ILE A 104 10.23 -16.42 -2.23
CA ILE A 104 11.20 -15.41 -2.67
C ILE A 104 12.27 -15.27 -1.60
N ARG A 105 13.54 -15.42 -2.00
CA ARG A 105 14.68 -15.21 -1.11
C ARG A 105 15.27 -13.83 -1.34
N THR A 106 15.63 -13.17 -0.24
CA THR A 106 16.25 -11.85 -0.21
C THR A 106 17.50 -11.88 0.67
N PRO A 107 18.36 -10.85 0.66
CA PRO A 107 19.30 -10.62 1.75
C PRO A 107 18.57 -10.45 3.09
N PRO A 108 19.24 -10.63 4.24
CA PRO A 108 18.70 -10.31 5.55
C PRO A 108 18.09 -8.90 5.58
N ALA A 109 16.96 -8.73 6.28
CA ALA A 109 16.15 -7.50 6.35
C ALA A 109 15.51 -7.04 5.01
N GLY A 110 15.69 -7.76 3.89
CA GLY A 110 15.14 -7.41 2.58
C GLY A 110 13.71 -7.89 2.34
N ALA A 111 13.21 -8.82 3.15
CA ALA A 111 11.90 -9.44 2.92
C ALA A 111 10.74 -8.47 3.16
N HIS A 112 10.75 -7.69 4.23
CA HIS A 112 9.68 -6.74 4.56
C HIS A 112 9.50 -5.62 3.51
N PRO A 113 10.55 -4.92 3.04
CA PRO A 113 10.42 -3.94 1.96
C PRO A 113 9.83 -4.54 0.68
N LEU A 114 10.27 -5.76 0.31
CA LEU A 114 9.78 -6.45 -0.88
C LEU A 114 8.29 -6.85 -0.76
N ALA A 115 7.91 -7.45 0.38
CA ALA A 115 6.53 -7.87 0.63
C ALA A 115 5.56 -6.68 0.55
N ARG A 116 5.92 -5.56 1.17
CA ARG A 116 5.13 -4.33 1.12
C ARG A 116 4.89 -3.87 -0.32
N VAL A 117 5.93 -3.83 -1.16
CA VAL A 117 5.80 -3.38 -2.54
C VAL A 117 5.00 -4.38 -3.39
N LEU A 118 5.10 -5.70 -3.10
CA LEU A 118 4.26 -6.74 -3.73
C LEU A 118 2.78 -6.54 -3.42
N ASP A 119 2.43 -6.27 -2.15
CA ASP A 119 1.04 -6.02 -1.74
C ASP A 119 0.51 -4.70 -2.35
N GLU A 120 1.33 -3.65 -2.39
CA GLU A 120 0.99 -2.36 -3.00
C GLU A 120 0.86 -2.45 -4.53
N ALA A 121 1.50 -3.43 -5.18
CA ALA A 121 1.44 -3.63 -6.64
C ALA A 121 0.07 -4.11 -7.12
N LEU A 122 -0.79 -4.63 -6.23
CA LEU A 122 -2.15 -5.11 -6.54
C LEU A 122 -2.19 -6.09 -7.72
N LEU A 123 -1.26 -7.04 -7.73
CA LEU A 123 -1.19 -8.05 -8.79
C LEU A 123 -2.38 -9.01 -8.69
N PRO A 124 -3.13 -9.24 -9.79
CA PRO A 124 -4.32 -10.10 -9.75
C PRO A 124 -4.03 -11.56 -9.40
N GLU A 125 -2.79 -12.01 -9.61
CA GLU A 125 -2.31 -13.33 -9.24
C GLU A 125 -2.00 -13.49 -7.76
N VAL A 126 -1.89 -12.39 -6.97
CA VAL A 126 -1.47 -12.37 -5.55
C VAL A 126 -2.67 -12.24 -4.64
N VAL A 127 -2.78 -13.14 -3.65
CA VAL A 127 -3.75 -13.09 -2.57
C VAL A 127 -3.22 -12.27 -1.38
N GLY A 128 -1.92 -12.40 -1.09
CA GLY A 128 -1.23 -11.69 -0.03
C GLY A 128 0.16 -12.26 0.22
N THR A 129 0.93 -11.57 1.08
CA THR A 129 2.31 -11.94 1.40
C THR A 129 2.53 -12.14 2.89
N ILE A 130 3.53 -12.97 3.23
CA ILE A 130 4.09 -13.09 4.59
C ILE A 130 5.60 -12.95 4.45
N ALA A 131 6.18 -12.01 5.19
CA ALA A 131 7.61 -11.76 5.20
C ALA A 131 8.26 -12.24 6.51
N GLY A 132 9.34 -13.00 6.36
CA GLY A 132 10.33 -13.23 7.41
C GLY A 132 11.44 -12.19 7.36
N ASP A 133 12.65 -12.56 7.76
CA ASP A 133 13.81 -11.69 7.67
C ASP A 133 14.40 -11.65 6.25
N ASP A 134 14.60 -12.84 5.65
CA ASP A 134 15.25 -13.07 4.36
C ASP A 134 14.38 -13.82 3.34
N THR A 135 13.11 -14.05 3.66
CA THR A 135 12.22 -14.86 2.85
C THR A 135 10.82 -14.27 2.83
N VAL A 136 10.22 -14.16 1.64
CA VAL A 136 8.81 -13.82 1.46
C VAL A 136 8.07 -15.02 0.91
N PHE A 137 6.96 -15.39 1.56
CA PHE A 137 5.96 -16.27 1.01
C PHE A 137 4.82 -15.47 0.39
N VAL A 138 4.52 -15.75 -0.86
CA VAL A 138 3.41 -15.13 -1.58
C VAL A 138 2.36 -16.19 -1.85
N ALA A 139 1.16 -16.02 -1.30
CA ALA A 139 0.00 -16.83 -1.65
C ALA A 139 -0.54 -16.35 -3.00
N ALA A 140 -0.56 -17.23 -3.98
CA ALA A 140 -1.14 -16.98 -5.30
C ALA A 140 -2.55 -17.58 -5.40
N THR A 141 -3.37 -17.05 -6.32
CA THR A 141 -4.75 -17.51 -6.56
C THR A 141 -4.83 -18.96 -7.08
N GLY A 142 -3.69 -19.56 -7.45
CA GLY A 142 -3.59 -20.95 -7.87
C GLY A 142 -2.22 -21.29 -8.46
N PRO A 143 -1.96 -22.56 -8.81
CA PRO A 143 -0.64 -22.99 -9.31
C PRO A 143 -0.22 -22.31 -10.62
N ALA A 144 -1.17 -22.01 -11.51
CA ALA A 144 -0.88 -21.29 -12.75
C ALA A 144 -0.47 -19.84 -12.47
N ALA A 145 -1.16 -19.18 -11.54
CA ALA A 145 -0.84 -17.83 -11.09
C ALA A 145 0.52 -17.77 -10.41
N ALA A 146 0.87 -18.75 -9.57
CA ALA A 146 2.18 -18.85 -8.94
C ALA A 146 3.32 -18.95 -9.98
N ARG A 147 3.15 -19.77 -11.01
CA ARG A 147 4.13 -19.87 -12.12
C ARG A 147 4.21 -18.58 -12.95
N LEU A 148 3.08 -17.89 -13.15
CA LEU A 148 3.07 -16.60 -13.84
C LEU A 148 3.84 -15.55 -13.03
N LEU A 149 3.58 -15.46 -11.72
CA LEU A 149 4.28 -14.56 -10.81
C LEU A 149 5.78 -14.86 -10.75
N GLU A 150 6.17 -16.14 -10.67
CA GLU A 150 7.57 -16.56 -10.72
C GLU A 150 8.28 -16.02 -11.97
N ARG A 151 7.70 -16.23 -13.16
CA ARG A 151 8.27 -15.72 -14.42
C ARG A 151 8.37 -14.19 -14.41
N ARG A 152 7.32 -13.53 -13.95
CA ARG A 152 7.27 -12.05 -13.89
C ARG A 152 8.37 -11.48 -12.99
N LEU A 153 8.58 -12.08 -11.82
CA LEU A 153 9.60 -11.61 -10.87
C LEU A 153 11.03 -12.01 -11.27
N ARG A 154 11.20 -13.04 -12.10
CA ARG A 154 12.51 -13.44 -12.65
C ARG A 154 12.97 -12.56 -13.81
N ALA A 155 12.07 -11.97 -14.57
CA ALA A 155 12.43 -11.18 -15.75
C ALA A 155 13.41 -10.03 -15.44
N PRO A 156 13.24 -9.21 -14.39
CA PRO A 156 14.20 -8.19 -14.00
C PRO A 156 15.56 -8.73 -13.56
N LEU A 157 15.61 -9.97 -13.01
CA LEU A 157 16.85 -10.60 -12.55
C LEU A 157 17.73 -11.07 -13.72
N ALA A 158 17.09 -11.52 -14.80
CA ALA A 158 17.80 -11.94 -16.02
C ALA A 158 18.50 -10.74 -16.70
N ALA A 159 17.90 -9.57 -16.68
CA ALA A 159 18.46 -8.34 -17.24
C ALA A 159 19.75 -7.88 -16.53
N ARG A 160 19.91 -8.19 -15.21
CA ARG A 160 21.11 -7.86 -14.45
C ARG A 160 22.32 -8.77 -14.70
N LYS A 161 22.10 -10.00 -15.20
CA LYS A 161 23.18 -10.96 -15.47
C LYS A 161 23.79 -10.79 -16.87
N GLY A 162 23.22 -9.95 -17.71
CA GLY A 162 23.67 -9.68 -19.07
C GLY A 162 24.29 -8.29 -19.28
N ALA A 163 24.42 -7.49 -18.20
CA ALA A 163 25.11 -6.22 -18.16
C ALA A 163 26.40 -6.33 -17.33
#